data_afaf4dd13e477ef19e64a2ed47a5a93b
#
_entry.id   afaf4dd13e477ef19e64a2ed47a5a93b
#
_cell.length_a   1.000
_cell.length_b   1.000
_cell.length_c   1.000
_cell.angle_alpha   90.00
_cell.angle_beta   90.00
_cell.angle_gamma   90.00
#
_symmetry.space_group_name_H-M   'P 1'
#
loop_
_entity.id
_entity.type
_entity.pdbx_description
1 polymer ?
#
loop_
_entity_poly.entity_id
_entity_poly.type
_entity_poly.pdbx_seq_one_letter_code
_entity_poly.pdbx_strand_id
1 'polypeptide(L)'
;MKILIKRFKKSVTELKLFYFISFIVALLVIIPISNFLLEGVQYVLGGNFSLGIAGGEEVLSTLKVLAMTSLFGGGLGTLNGWLLSNCDFKFRKVLRICQLVPLAAPAYLITAVLQDLGSIFGYQVTGLWWGVLILSISTYPYVFILANESFNKFGVNQINASRGLGVGPWKSFFKIALPMALPALITGISLMCMEVMNELGTFALLNIPSISTGIAENWIIEGNPKSAIGLSLVALLIIFTLIIFEKFSRRKSKRWSENPASQDSQGWELKKTRALLAITISLFPPIFSFGIPCFWVVLNIDQIQKGLSIELLTLSIRTISLGLLTALITMLFSLIISLARRPNKSLLLGLITNLAGIGYATVSYTHLTLPTKA
;
A
#
# COMPACT_ATOMS: atom_id res chain seq x y z
N MET A 1 -34.02 38.17 -4.29
CA MET A 1 -33.06 38.27 -5.40
C MET A 1 -31.65 38.68 -4.94
N LYS A 2 -31.43 39.79 -4.19
CA LYS A 2 -30.09 40.20 -3.69
C LYS A 2 -29.36 39.16 -2.80
N ILE A 3 -30.09 38.41 -1.95
CA ILE A 3 -29.52 37.38 -1.07
C ILE A 3 -29.06 36.15 -1.89
N LEU A 4 -29.79 35.74 -2.92
CA LEU A 4 -29.43 34.66 -3.84
C LEU A 4 -28.19 35.01 -4.64
N ILE A 5 -28.10 36.26 -5.15
CA ILE A 5 -26.94 36.76 -5.89
C ILE A 5 -25.69 36.82 -5.00
N LYS A 6 -25.87 37.25 -3.73
CA LYS A 6 -24.76 37.28 -2.75
C LYS A 6 -24.26 35.86 -2.35
N ARG A 7 -25.18 34.89 -2.23
CA ARG A 7 -24.84 33.46 -2.02
C ARG A 7 -24.14 32.86 -3.25
N PHE A 8 -24.61 33.18 -4.47
CA PHE A 8 -24.01 32.71 -5.71
C PHE A 8 -22.60 33.29 -5.93
N LYS A 9 -22.41 34.62 -5.67
CA LYS A 9 -21.08 35.25 -5.72
C LYS A 9 -20.12 34.65 -4.70
N LYS A 10 -20.58 34.41 -3.46
CA LYS A 10 -19.76 33.77 -2.41
C LYS A 10 -19.36 32.34 -2.79
N SER A 11 -20.29 31.55 -3.33
CA SER A 11 -20.03 30.21 -3.82
C SER A 11 -18.99 30.16 -4.96
N VAL A 12 -19.05 31.11 -5.89
CA VAL A 12 -18.09 31.19 -7.02
C VAL A 12 -16.70 31.63 -6.55
N THR A 13 -16.60 32.50 -5.55
CA THR A 13 -15.32 32.94 -4.99
C THR A 13 -14.63 31.83 -4.20
N GLU A 14 -15.42 31.09 -3.39
CA GLU A 14 -14.93 29.90 -2.66
C GLU A 14 -14.45 28.80 -3.62
N LEU A 15 -15.20 28.57 -4.72
CA LEU A 15 -14.76 27.63 -5.76
C LEU A 15 -13.42 28.02 -6.37
N LYS A 16 -13.19 29.30 -6.70
CA LYS A 16 -11.92 29.77 -7.25
C LYS A 16 -10.77 29.56 -6.29
N LEU A 17 -10.97 29.73 -4.98
CA LEU A 17 -9.96 29.48 -3.97
C LEU A 17 -9.57 28.00 -3.93
N PHE A 18 -10.54 27.07 -3.96
CA PHE A 18 -10.26 25.63 -4.00
C PHE A 18 -9.49 25.21 -5.25
N TYR A 19 -9.79 25.82 -6.41
CA TYR A 19 -9.03 25.59 -7.63
C TYR A 19 -7.59 26.08 -7.52
N PHE A 20 -7.39 27.27 -6.98
CA PHE A 20 -6.07 27.86 -6.79
C PHE A 20 -5.21 27.00 -5.84
N ILE A 21 -5.74 26.57 -4.71
CA ILE A 21 -5.04 25.71 -3.77
C ILE A 21 -4.72 24.34 -4.42
N SER A 22 -5.68 23.74 -5.14
CA SER A 22 -5.45 22.48 -5.85
C SER A 22 -4.34 22.60 -6.91
N PHE A 23 -4.25 23.74 -7.58
CA PHE A 23 -3.20 24.03 -8.55
C PHE A 23 -1.82 24.17 -7.88
N ILE A 24 -1.74 24.86 -6.73
CA ILE A 24 -0.50 24.97 -5.95
C ILE A 24 -0.03 23.58 -5.51
N VAL A 25 -0.92 22.76 -4.97
CA VAL A 25 -0.58 21.38 -4.54
C VAL A 25 -0.07 20.56 -5.72
N ALA A 26 -0.72 20.67 -6.89
CA ALA A 26 -0.25 19.99 -8.09
C ALA A 26 1.15 20.46 -8.52
N LEU A 27 1.43 21.77 -8.46
CA LEU A 27 2.74 22.32 -8.76
C LEU A 27 3.82 21.78 -7.82
N LEU A 28 3.53 21.72 -6.51
CA LEU A 28 4.45 21.17 -5.51
C LEU A 28 4.83 19.71 -5.79
N VAL A 29 3.92 18.94 -6.38
CA VAL A 29 4.17 17.55 -6.78
C VAL A 29 4.87 17.45 -8.14
N ILE A 30 4.45 18.29 -9.12
CA ILE A 30 4.96 18.23 -10.50
C ILE A 30 6.41 18.73 -10.60
N ILE A 31 6.77 19.79 -9.88
CA ILE A 31 8.10 20.41 -9.99
C ILE A 31 9.23 19.41 -9.69
N PRO A 32 9.25 18.69 -8.54
CA PRO A 32 10.31 17.72 -8.29
C PRO A 32 10.28 16.55 -9.27
N ILE A 33 9.11 16.06 -9.66
CA ILE A 33 8.99 14.97 -10.63
C ILE A 33 9.49 15.40 -12.02
N SER A 34 9.16 16.62 -12.45
CA SER A 34 9.61 17.13 -13.76
C SER A 34 11.13 17.33 -13.80
N ASN A 35 11.73 17.87 -12.74
CA ASN A 35 13.18 18.01 -12.64
C ASN A 35 13.87 16.66 -12.68
N PHE A 36 13.38 15.69 -11.92
CA PHE A 36 13.90 14.32 -11.94
C PHE A 36 13.79 13.66 -13.32
N LEU A 37 12.65 13.84 -14.01
CA LEU A 37 12.46 13.32 -15.37
C LEU A 37 13.36 14.02 -16.40
N LEU A 38 13.56 15.33 -16.28
CA LEU A 38 14.47 16.08 -17.15
C LEU A 38 15.92 15.60 -17.00
N GLU A 39 16.41 15.48 -15.77
CA GLU A 39 17.74 14.92 -15.50
C GLU A 39 17.85 13.48 -16.00
N GLY A 40 16.83 12.67 -15.77
CA GLY A 40 16.78 11.31 -16.26
C GLY A 40 16.82 11.19 -17.77
N VAL A 41 16.05 12.03 -18.49
CA VAL A 41 16.06 12.09 -19.97
C VAL A 41 17.43 12.56 -20.47
N GLN A 42 18.02 13.60 -19.90
CA GLN A 42 19.36 14.06 -20.25
C GLN A 42 20.41 12.96 -20.05
N TYR A 43 20.29 12.19 -18.98
CA TYR A 43 21.17 11.09 -18.67
C TYR A 43 21.07 9.95 -19.71
N VAL A 44 19.86 9.58 -20.12
CA VAL A 44 19.60 8.56 -21.16
C VAL A 44 20.08 9.05 -22.52
N LEU A 45 19.76 10.29 -22.91
CA LEU A 45 20.15 10.87 -24.20
C LEU A 45 21.67 11.10 -24.31
N GLY A 46 22.35 11.34 -23.18
CA GLY A 46 23.80 11.49 -23.12
C GLY A 46 24.60 10.19 -23.38
N GLY A 47 23.93 9.06 -23.62
CA GLY A 47 24.56 7.77 -23.96
C GLY A 47 25.28 7.08 -22.80
N ASN A 48 25.16 7.60 -21.57
CA ASN A 48 25.85 7.11 -20.38
C ASN A 48 24.93 6.32 -19.44
N PHE A 49 23.83 5.74 -19.96
CA PHE A 49 22.90 5.00 -19.14
C PHE A 49 23.57 3.82 -18.44
N SER A 50 23.59 3.84 -17.12
CA SER A 50 24.13 2.79 -16.25
C SER A 50 23.19 2.54 -15.10
N LEU A 51 23.07 1.30 -14.69
CA LEU A 51 22.31 0.89 -13.51
C LEU A 51 23.24 0.64 -12.29
N GLY A 52 24.53 0.95 -12.43
CA GLY A 52 25.54 0.53 -11.46
C GLY A 52 26.03 -0.90 -11.71
N ILE A 53 26.88 -1.39 -10.83
CA ILE A 53 27.53 -2.70 -10.97
C ILE A 53 26.50 -3.84 -10.81
N ALA A 54 25.64 -3.73 -9.80
CA ALA A 54 24.66 -4.76 -9.42
C ALA A 54 23.25 -4.50 -9.97
N GLY A 55 23.01 -3.41 -10.72
CA GLY A 55 21.66 -2.94 -11.07
C GLY A 55 20.77 -3.95 -11.79
N GLY A 56 21.35 -4.86 -12.59
CA GLY A 56 20.59 -5.93 -13.22
C GLY A 56 20.06 -6.95 -12.22
N GLU A 57 20.84 -7.30 -11.21
CA GLU A 57 20.47 -8.22 -10.14
C GLU A 57 19.40 -7.56 -9.23
N GLU A 58 19.58 -6.29 -8.89
CA GLU A 58 18.65 -5.51 -8.07
C GLU A 58 17.27 -5.42 -8.71
N VAL A 59 17.21 -5.13 -10.01
CA VAL A 59 15.96 -5.11 -10.78
C VAL A 59 15.30 -6.48 -10.80
N LEU A 60 16.06 -7.54 -11.12
CA LEU A 60 15.53 -8.89 -11.21
C LEU A 60 15.03 -9.40 -9.85
N SER A 61 15.78 -9.15 -8.79
CA SER A 61 15.39 -9.52 -7.42
C SER A 61 14.14 -8.79 -6.98
N THR A 62 14.05 -7.47 -7.24
CA THR A 62 12.83 -6.68 -6.97
C THR A 62 11.63 -7.27 -7.70
N LEU A 63 11.74 -7.57 -8.99
CA LEU A 63 10.65 -8.18 -9.76
C LEU A 63 10.23 -9.55 -9.21
N LYS A 64 11.18 -10.38 -8.78
CA LYS A 64 10.89 -11.65 -8.12
C LYS A 64 10.11 -11.45 -6.82
N VAL A 65 10.56 -10.51 -5.96
CA VAL A 65 9.87 -10.21 -4.71
C VAL A 65 8.47 -9.69 -4.99
N LEU A 66 8.30 -8.75 -5.92
CA LEU A 66 6.99 -8.22 -6.31
C LEU A 66 6.04 -9.33 -6.80
N ALA A 67 6.51 -10.20 -7.66
CA ALA A 67 5.70 -11.31 -8.18
C ALA A 67 5.29 -12.29 -7.08
N MET A 68 6.23 -12.70 -6.23
CA MET A 68 5.98 -13.63 -5.14
C MET A 68 5.09 -13.02 -4.05
N THR A 69 5.34 -11.77 -3.66
CA THR A 69 4.51 -11.04 -2.70
C THR A 69 3.09 -10.84 -3.24
N SER A 70 2.96 -10.55 -4.55
CA SER A 70 1.65 -10.46 -5.22
C SER A 70 0.89 -11.77 -5.15
N LEU A 71 1.56 -12.89 -5.33
CA LEU A 71 0.96 -14.22 -5.25
C LEU A 71 0.55 -14.58 -3.81
N PHE A 72 1.49 -14.51 -2.87
CA PHE A 72 1.26 -14.93 -1.48
C PHE A 72 0.43 -13.91 -0.69
N GLY A 73 0.84 -12.64 -0.68
CA GLY A 73 0.12 -11.56 0.00
C GLY A 73 -1.23 -11.26 -0.66
N GLY A 74 -1.26 -11.22 -2.00
CA GLY A 74 -2.50 -11.07 -2.78
C GLY A 74 -3.47 -12.22 -2.55
N GLY A 75 -2.98 -13.46 -2.56
CA GLY A 75 -3.76 -14.66 -2.23
C GLY A 75 -4.30 -14.64 -0.80
N LEU A 76 -3.46 -14.31 0.17
CA LEU A 76 -3.84 -14.20 1.59
C LEU A 76 -4.89 -13.11 1.81
N GLY A 77 -4.70 -11.93 1.23
CA GLY A 77 -5.66 -10.82 1.31
C GLY A 77 -7.00 -11.16 0.68
N THR A 78 -6.98 -11.81 -0.48
CA THR A 78 -8.20 -12.26 -1.17
C THR A 78 -8.94 -13.33 -0.38
N LEU A 79 -8.23 -14.33 0.14
CA LEU A 79 -8.81 -15.41 0.94
C LEU A 79 -9.45 -14.89 2.22
N ASN A 80 -8.72 -14.06 2.99
CA ASN A 80 -9.26 -13.44 4.19
C ASN A 80 -10.41 -12.48 3.87
N GLY A 81 -10.33 -11.73 2.76
CA GLY A 81 -11.43 -10.91 2.27
C GLY A 81 -12.70 -11.72 2.04
N TRP A 82 -12.59 -12.89 1.40
CA TRP A 82 -13.71 -13.80 1.18
C TRP A 82 -14.24 -14.42 2.48
N LEU A 83 -13.37 -14.99 3.30
CA LEU A 83 -13.76 -15.65 4.55
C LEU A 83 -14.50 -14.69 5.48
N LEU A 84 -13.96 -13.48 5.64
CA LEU A 84 -14.50 -12.49 6.57
C LEU A 84 -15.69 -11.70 6.01
N SER A 85 -15.99 -11.75 4.72
CA SER A 85 -17.20 -11.15 4.15
C SER A 85 -18.35 -12.14 3.97
N ASN A 86 -18.09 -13.36 3.50
CA ASN A 86 -19.14 -14.30 3.04
C ASN A 86 -19.29 -15.56 3.88
N CYS A 87 -18.40 -15.81 4.86
CA CYS A 87 -18.55 -16.97 5.76
C CYS A 87 -18.92 -16.49 7.16
N ASP A 88 -19.72 -17.26 7.86
CA ASP A 88 -20.12 -16.98 9.24
C ASP A 88 -19.50 -17.99 10.21
N PHE A 89 -18.74 -17.46 11.19
CA PHE A 89 -18.04 -18.22 12.21
C PHE A 89 -17.71 -17.34 13.41
N LYS A 90 -17.40 -17.97 14.54
CA LYS A 90 -17.14 -17.28 15.80
C LYS A 90 -15.94 -16.30 15.64
N PHE A 91 -16.06 -15.13 16.25
CA PHE A 91 -15.06 -14.04 16.22
C PHE A 91 -14.84 -13.33 14.87
N ARG A 92 -15.61 -13.62 13.81
CA ARG A 92 -15.48 -13.01 12.48
C ARG A 92 -15.35 -11.48 12.53
N LYS A 93 -16.20 -10.79 13.35
CA LYS A 93 -16.19 -9.31 13.43
C LYS A 93 -14.88 -8.78 14.00
N VAL A 94 -14.35 -9.41 15.05
CA VAL A 94 -13.06 -9.04 15.66
C VAL A 94 -11.92 -9.32 14.70
N LEU A 95 -11.89 -10.51 14.10
CA LEU A 95 -10.86 -10.89 13.13
C LEU A 95 -10.81 -9.96 11.93
N ARG A 96 -11.95 -9.42 11.49
CA ARG A 96 -11.99 -8.42 10.39
C ARG A 96 -11.23 -7.15 10.76
N ILE A 97 -11.32 -6.67 11.99
CA ILE A 97 -10.56 -5.51 12.47
C ILE A 97 -9.08 -5.88 12.62
N CYS A 98 -8.79 -7.07 13.16
CA CYS A 98 -7.42 -7.55 13.32
C CYS A 98 -6.64 -7.65 12.00
N GLN A 99 -7.32 -7.79 10.83
CA GLN A 99 -6.64 -7.80 9.54
C GLN A 99 -5.92 -6.46 9.22
N LEU A 100 -6.25 -5.37 9.91
CA LEU A 100 -5.61 -4.08 9.72
C LEU A 100 -4.36 -3.89 10.57
N VAL A 101 -4.19 -4.72 11.59
CA VAL A 101 -3.06 -4.63 12.55
C VAL A 101 -1.68 -4.68 11.86
N PRO A 102 -1.45 -5.51 10.82
CA PRO A 102 -0.16 -5.55 10.15
C PRO A 102 0.28 -4.22 9.52
N LEU A 103 -0.67 -3.34 9.15
CA LEU A 103 -0.33 -2.00 8.64
C LEU A 103 0.30 -1.08 9.70
N ALA A 104 0.09 -1.38 10.98
CA ALA A 104 0.68 -0.62 12.07
C ALA A 104 2.10 -1.07 12.43
N ALA A 105 2.53 -2.24 11.94
CA ALA A 105 3.84 -2.81 12.20
C ALA A 105 4.73 -2.69 10.95
N PRO A 106 5.74 -1.80 10.94
CA PRO A 106 6.65 -1.68 9.81
C PRO A 106 7.39 -2.99 9.55
N ALA A 107 7.54 -3.36 8.27
CA ALA A 107 8.13 -4.64 7.88
C ALA A 107 9.58 -4.81 8.40
N TYR A 108 10.37 -3.74 8.38
CA TYR A 108 11.73 -3.76 8.91
C TYR A 108 11.79 -4.07 10.42
N LEU A 109 10.79 -3.63 11.20
CA LEU A 109 10.71 -3.93 12.63
C LEU A 109 10.46 -5.42 12.87
N ILE A 110 9.54 -6.01 12.11
CA ILE A 110 9.27 -7.45 12.15
C ILE A 110 10.55 -8.22 11.78
N THR A 111 11.28 -7.73 10.75
CA THR A 111 12.55 -8.31 10.31
C THR A 111 13.58 -8.29 11.43
N ALA A 112 13.81 -7.14 12.06
CA ALA A 112 14.78 -6.99 13.15
C ALA A 112 14.44 -7.92 14.33
N VAL A 113 13.17 -7.98 14.73
CA VAL A 113 12.71 -8.88 15.80
C VAL A 113 12.94 -10.36 15.43
N LEU A 114 12.64 -10.75 14.19
CA LEU A 114 12.86 -12.12 13.74
C LEU A 114 14.35 -12.48 13.65
N GLN A 115 15.22 -11.53 13.26
CA GLN A 115 16.67 -11.73 13.26
C GLN A 115 17.20 -11.93 14.68
N ASP A 116 16.75 -11.13 15.64
CA ASP A 116 17.15 -11.27 17.04
C ASP A 116 16.67 -12.61 17.62
N LEU A 117 15.39 -12.95 17.45
CA LEU A 117 14.87 -14.25 17.87
C LEU A 117 15.59 -15.42 17.17
N GLY A 118 15.86 -15.28 15.88
CA GLY A 118 16.61 -16.28 15.11
C GLY A 118 18.00 -16.51 15.67
N SER A 119 18.69 -15.44 16.07
CA SER A 119 20.04 -15.50 16.64
C SER A 119 20.08 -16.30 17.96
N ILE A 120 19.04 -16.22 18.78
CA ILE A 120 18.89 -17.01 20.02
C ILE A 120 18.88 -18.52 19.72
N PHE A 121 18.30 -18.91 18.58
CA PHE A 121 18.21 -20.31 18.14
C PHE A 121 19.33 -20.71 17.17
N GLY A 122 20.34 -19.84 16.97
CA GLY A 122 21.44 -20.09 16.04
C GLY A 122 21.04 -20.09 14.56
N TYR A 123 19.90 -19.48 14.21
CA TYR A 123 19.37 -19.41 12.86
C TYR A 123 19.46 -17.98 12.29
N GLN A 124 20.01 -17.85 11.09
CA GLN A 124 20.08 -16.54 10.43
C GLN A 124 18.84 -16.28 9.57
N VAL A 125 18.12 -15.23 9.92
CA VAL A 125 16.96 -14.75 9.15
C VAL A 125 17.48 -13.81 8.06
N THR A 126 17.77 -14.34 6.87
CA THR A 126 18.30 -13.60 5.71
C THR A 126 17.74 -14.16 4.40
N GLY A 127 17.84 -13.36 3.35
CA GLY A 127 17.53 -13.78 1.99
C GLY A 127 16.09 -13.62 1.55
N LEU A 128 15.87 -13.89 0.27
CA LEU A 128 14.67 -13.56 -0.48
C LEU A 128 13.38 -14.15 0.09
N TRP A 129 13.41 -15.39 0.58
CA TRP A 129 12.21 -16.07 1.08
C TRP A 129 11.66 -15.43 2.36
N TRP A 130 12.55 -15.00 3.26
CA TRP A 130 12.14 -14.23 4.44
C TRP A 130 11.57 -12.89 4.05
N GLY A 131 12.17 -12.20 3.06
CA GLY A 131 11.63 -10.96 2.53
C GLY A 131 10.23 -11.12 1.96
N VAL A 132 10.01 -12.14 1.13
CA VAL A 132 8.69 -12.45 0.58
C VAL A 132 7.67 -12.75 1.66
N LEU A 133 8.02 -13.55 2.67
CA LEU A 133 7.12 -13.89 3.78
C LEU A 133 6.72 -12.64 4.58
N ILE A 134 7.71 -11.88 5.04
CA ILE A 134 7.50 -10.69 5.87
C ILE A 134 6.70 -9.64 5.11
N LEU A 135 7.12 -9.31 3.88
CA LEU A 135 6.45 -8.32 3.05
C LEU A 135 5.03 -8.75 2.66
N SER A 136 4.82 -10.04 2.38
CA SER A 136 3.47 -10.57 2.11
C SER A 136 2.55 -10.37 3.31
N ILE A 137 3.03 -10.64 4.54
CA ILE A 137 2.22 -10.52 5.76
C ILE A 137 2.02 -9.05 6.15
N SER A 138 3.00 -8.18 5.94
CA SER A 138 2.89 -6.76 6.29
C SER A 138 1.98 -6.00 5.34
N THR A 139 1.97 -6.36 4.05
CA THR A 139 1.30 -5.57 3.00
C THR A 139 0.00 -6.18 2.46
N TYR A 140 -0.34 -7.46 2.78
CA TYR A 140 -1.60 -8.06 2.34
C TYR A 140 -2.86 -7.28 2.73
N PRO A 141 -2.89 -6.46 3.81
CA PRO A 141 -4.09 -5.72 4.16
C PRO A 141 -4.55 -4.74 3.08
N TYR A 142 -3.66 -4.25 2.21
CA TYR A 142 -4.04 -3.45 1.04
C TYR A 142 -4.99 -4.22 0.12
N VAL A 143 -4.69 -5.50 -0.11
CA VAL A 143 -5.56 -6.38 -0.90
C VAL A 143 -6.80 -6.78 -0.12
N PHE A 144 -6.64 -7.11 1.17
CA PHE A 144 -7.75 -7.48 2.05
C PHE A 144 -8.85 -6.43 2.10
N ILE A 145 -8.50 -5.14 2.32
CA ILE A 145 -9.47 -4.05 2.43
C ILE A 145 -10.33 -3.97 1.17
N LEU A 146 -9.69 -3.96 -0.01
CA LEU A 146 -10.40 -3.83 -1.27
C LEU A 146 -11.17 -5.10 -1.65
N ALA A 147 -10.62 -6.27 -1.34
CA ALA A 147 -11.29 -7.55 -1.50
C ALA A 147 -12.55 -7.65 -0.63
N ASN A 148 -12.42 -7.36 0.67
CA ASN A 148 -13.52 -7.40 1.63
C ASN A 148 -14.64 -6.44 1.24
N GLU A 149 -14.29 -5.21 0.83
CA GLU A 149 -15.25 -4.22 0.36
C GLU A 149 -15.96 -4.67 -0.93
N SER A 150 -15.21 -5.21 -1.88
CA SER A 150 -15.76 -5.74 -3.11
C SER A 150 -16.69 -6.92 -2.88
N PHE A 151 -16.31 -7.88 -2.05
CA PHE A 151 -17.14 -9.04 -1.72
C PHE A 151 -18.39 -8.67 -0.92
N ASN A 152 -18.38 -7.59 -0.17
CA ASN A 152 -19.56 -7.09 0.55
C ASN A 152 -20.53 -6.32 -0.37
N LYS A 153 -20.02 -5.59 -1.38
CA LYS A 153 -20.86 -4.74 -2.25
C LYS A 153 -21.28 -5.38 -3.54
N PHE A 154 -20.35 -6.11 -4.17
CA PHE A 154 -20.57 -6.66 -5.51
C PHE A 154 -20.92 -8.15 -5.43
N GLY A 155 -21.97 -8.53 -6.12
CA GLY A 155 -22.33 -9.93 -6.28
C GLY A 155 -23.13 -10.56 -5.13
N VAL A 156 -23.56 -9.79 -4.13
CA VAL A 156 -24.40 -10.34 -3.03
C VAL A 156 -25.63 -11.03 -3.60
N ASN A 157 -26.33 -10.41 -4.55
CA ASN A 157 -27.51 -11.01 -5.17
C ASN A 157 -27.17 -12.27 -5.97
N GLN A 158 -26.05 -12.26 -6.71
CA GLN A 158 -25.57 -13.41 -7.48
C GLN A 158 -25.07 -14.54 -6.56
N ILE A 159 -24.41 -14.18 -5.46
CA ILE A 159 -23.98 -15.14 -4.44
C ILE A 159 -25.20 -15.77 -3.75
N ASN A 160 -26.20 -14.97 -3.37
CA ASN A 160 -27.45 -15.47 -2.78
C ASN A 160 -28.24 -16.35 -3.76
N ALA A 161 -28.32 -15.96 -5.02
CA ALA A 161 -28.93 -16.79 -6.07
C ALA A 161 -28.19 -18.13 -6.23
N SER A 162 -26.86 -18.12 -6.24
CA SER A 162 -26.06 -19.35 -6.31
C SER A 162 -26.28 -20.27 -5.11
N ARG A 163 -26.45 -19.69 -3.91
CA ARG A 163 -26.77 -20.44 -2.69
C ARG A 163 -28.17 -21.08 -2.78
N GLY A 164 -29.16 -20.33 -3.27
CA GLY A 164 -30.51 -20.85 -3.50
C GLY A 164 -30.56 -22.03 -4.48
N LEU A 165 -29.60 -22.06 -5.43
CA LEU A 165 -29.39 -23.17 -6.36
C LEU A 165 -28.52 -24.30 -5.79
N GLY A 166 -28.17 -24.28 -4.51
CA GLY A 166 -27.37 -25.30 -3.85
C GLY A 166 -25.87 -25.29 -4.20
N VAL A 167 -25.36 -24.20 -4.81
CA VAL A 167 -23.94 -24.08 -5.17
C VAL A 167 -23.11 -23.83 -3.91
N GLY A 168 -22.09 -24.67 -3.68
CA GLY A 168 -21.21 -24.56 -2.52
C GLY A 168 -20.32 -23.31 -2.51
N PRO A 169 -19.75 -22.94 -1.34
CA PRO A 169 -19.00 -21.66 -1.16
C PRO A 169 -17.79 -21.52 -2.09
N TRP A 170 -16.98 -22.54 -2.28
CA TRP A 170 -15.79 -22.50 -3.14
C TRP A 170 -16.14 -22.34 -4.63
N LYS A 171 -17.18 -23.02 -5.09
CA LYS A 171 -17.64 -22.90 -6.49
C LYS A 171 -18.22 -21.51 -6.75
N SER A 172 -18.95 -20.93 -5.79
CA SER A 172 -19.41 -19.54 -5.82
C SER A 172 -18.25 -18.55 -5.79
N PHE A 173 -17.22 -18.82 -4.96
CA PHE A 173 -16.00 -18.00 -4.91
C PHE A 173 -15.33 -17.92 -6.29
N PHE A 174 -14.90 -19.05 -6.85
CA PHE A 174 -14.12 -19.05 -8.08
C PHE A 174 -14.89 -18.62 -9.32
N LYS A 175 -16.20 -18.98 -9.42
CA LYS A 175 -17.00 -18.72 -10.63
C LYS A 175 -17.73 -17.38 -10.61
N ILE A 176 -18.01 -16.80 -9.45
CA ILE A 176 -18.82 -15.59 -9.33
C ILE A 176 -18.03 -14.48 -8.60
N ALA A 177 -17.69 -14.69 -7.32
CA ALA A 177 -17.15 -13.64 -6.49
C ALA A 177 -15.78 -13.15 -6.95
N LEU A 178 -14.86 -14.06 -7.23
CA LEU A 178 -13.49 -13.74 -7.65
C LEU A 178 -13.45 -12.97 -8.98
N PRO A 179 -14.13 -13.38 -10.06
CA PRO A 179 -14.19 -12.61 -11.30
C PRO A 179 -14.78 -11.20 -11.13
N MET A 180 -15.80 -11.06 -10.28
CA MET A 180 -16.42 -9.76 -10.00
C MET A 180 -15.49 -8.85 -9.16
N ALA A 181 -14.72 -9.42 -8.25
CA ALA A 181 -13.79 -8.71 -7.40
C ALA A 181 -12.45 -8.39 -8.08
N LEU A 182 -12.12 -9.02 -9.22
CA LEU A 182 -10.84 -8.86 -9.91
C LEU A 182 -10.37 -7.40 -10.05
N PRO A 183 -11.19 -6.41 -10.43
CA PRO A 183 -10.74 -5.04 -10.53
C PRO A 183 -10.30 -4.42 -9.19
N ALA A 184 -10.98 -4.78 -8.10
CA ALA A 184 -10.63 -4.35 -6.76
C ALA A 184 -9.35 -5.06 -6.26
N LEU A 185 -9.22 -6.35 -6.56
CA LEU A 185 -8.02 -7.13 -6.24
C LEU A 185 -6.78 -6.60 -6.97
N ILE A 186 -6.89 -6.31 -8.26
CA ILE A 186 -5.79 -5.72 -9.04
C ILE A 186 -5.38 -4.37 -8.44
N THR A 187 -6.33 -3.53 -8.04
CA THR A 187 -6.03 -2.28 -7.35
C THR A 187 -5.29 -2.53 -6.03
N GLY A 188 -5.74 -3.48 -5.22
CA GLY A 188 -5.11 -3.85 -3.96
C GLY A 188 -3.69 -4.37 -4.15
N ILE A 189 -3.48 -5.24 -5.14
CA ILE A 189 -2.17 -5.78 -5.49
C ILE A 189 -1.25 -4.67 -5.99
N SER A 190 -1.74 -3.74 -6.81
CA SER A 190 -0.94 -2.61 -7.27
C SER A 190 -0.48 -1.71 -6.12
N LEU A 191 -1.37 -1.40 -5.16
CA LEU A 191 -1.01 -0.64 -3.95
C LEU A 191 0.02 -1.39 -3.10
N MET A 192 -0.18 -2.69 -2.92
CA MET A 192 0.75 -3.56 -2.22
C MET A 192 2.13 -3.57 -2.89
N CYS A 193 2.19 -3.70 -4.22
CA CYS A 193 3.44 -3.65 -4.97
C CYS A 193 4.15 -2.30 -4.85
N MET A 194 3.41 -1.18 -4.85
CA MET A 194 3.98 0.15 -4.65
C MET A 194 4.60 0.27 -3.26
N GLU A 195 3.96 -0.29 -2.23
CA GLU A 195 4.52 -0.32 -0.87
C GLU A 195 5.79 -1.15 -0.79
N VAL A 196 5.79 -2.35 -1.37
CA VAL A 196 6.97 -3.23 -1.44
C VAL A 196 8.12 -2.57 -2.21
N MET A 197 7.83 -1.84 -3.29
CA MET A 197 8.85 -1.07 -4.03
C MET A 197 9.51 0.02 -3.18
N ASN A 198 8.78 0.61 -2.24
CA ASN A 198 9.27 1.67 -1.36
C ASN A 198 10.00 1.13 -0.13
N GLU A 199 9.98 -0.18 0.10
CA GLU A 199 10.64 -0.77 1.25
C GLU A 199 12.16 -0.79 1.06
N LEU A 200 12.88 -0.20 2.01
CA LEU A 200 14.34 -0.19 2.06
C LEU A 200 14.87 -1.01 3.23
N GLY A 201 14.27 -0.82 4.41
CA GLY A 201 14.78 -1.36 5.66
C GLY A 201 14.78 -2.88 5.71
N THR A 202 13.69 -3.51 5.29
CA THR A 202 13.57 -4.98 5.21
C THR A 202 14.57 -5.57 4.24
N PHE A 203 14.72 -4.97 3.06
CA PHE A 203 15.69 -5.44 2.07
C PHE A 203 17.13 -5.34 2.55
N ALA A 204 17.48 -4.19 3.16
CA ALA A 204 18.81 -3.98 3.72
C ALA A 204 19.12 -4.97 4.87
N LEU A 205 18.20 -5.16 5.81
CA LEU A 205 18.40 -6.10 6.93
C LEU A 205 18.51 -7.55 6.48
N LEU A 206 17.79 -7.95 5.44
CA LEU A 206 17.82 -9.33 4.92
C LEU A 206 18.92 -9.58 3.88
N ASN A 207 19.74 -8.57 3.56
CA ASN A 207 20.76 -8.62 2.50
C ASN A 207 20.15 -9.05 1.15
N ILE A 208 18.99 -8.46 0.80
CA ILE A 208 18.34 -8.70 -0.49
C ILE A 208 18.69 -7.55 -1.43
N PRO A 209 19.39 -7.81 -2.54
CA PRO A 209 19.61 -6.76 -3.53
C PRO A 209 18.27 -6.33 -4.11
N SER A 210 17.99 -5.03 -4.05
CA SER A 210 16.73 -4.44 -4.54
C SER A 210 16.98 -3.07 -5.17
N ILE A 211 16.04 -2.59 -5.97
CA ILE A 211 16.15 -1.26 -6.56
C ILE A 211 16.29 -0.19 -5.47
N SER A 212 15.56 -0.32 -4.35
CA SER A 212 15.63 0.64 -3.25
C SER A 212 16.98 0.63 -2.54
N THR A 213 17.56 -0.55 -2.27
CA THR A 213 18.91 -0.67 -1.71
C THR A 213 19.97 -0.19 -2.67
N GLY A 214 19.86 -0.54 -3.96
CA GLY A 214 20.80 -0.11 -4.99
C GLY A 214 20.80 1.41 -5.22
N ILE A 215 19.65 2.07 -5.16
CA ILE A 215 19.57 3.53 -5.19
C ILE A 215 20.34 4.13 -4.01
N ALA A 216 20.10 3.62 -2.78
CA ALA A 216 20.76 4.11 -1.59
C ALA A 216 22.26 3.85 -1.62
N GLU A 217 22.70 2.68 -2.05
CA GLU A 217 24.10 2.29 -2.16
C GLU A 217 24.84 3.15 -3.19
N ASN A 218 24.34 3.24 -4.42
CA ASN A 218 24.93 4.07 -5.46
C ASN A 218 25.00 5.56 -5.05
N TRP A 219 23.97 6.07 -4.37
CA TRP A 219 23.92 7.47 -3.98
C TRP A 219 24.82 7.79 -2.79
N ILE A 220 24.72 7.00 -1.70
CA ILE A 220 25.35 7.33 -0.41
C ILE A 220 26.74 6.74 -0.31
N ILE A 221 26.94 5.48 -0.77
CA ILE A 221 28.19 4.75 -0.55
C ILE A 221 29.14 4.96 -1.71
N GLU A 222 28.67 4.75 -2.93
CA GLU A 222 29.53 4.86 -4.13
C GLU A 222 29.72 6.28 -4.63
N GLY A 223 28.89 7.25 -4.16
CA GLY A 223 28.94 8.63 -4.65
C GLY A 223 28.63 8.75 -6.16
N ASN A 224 27.87 7.81 -6.71
CA ASN A 224 27.50 7.74 -8.12
C ASN A 224 26.01 8.07 -8.32
N PRO A 225 25.61 9.36 -8.31
CA PRO A 225 24.22 9.76 -8.47
C PRO A 225 23.63 9.38 -9.82
N LYS A 226 24.46 9.21 -10.84
CA LYS A 226 24.00 8.83 -12.19
C LYS A 226 23.41 7.43 -12.22
N SER A 227 24.06 6.46 -11.60
CA SER A 227 23.53 5.09 -11.50
C SER A 227 22.26 5.03 -10.62
N ALA A 228 22.22 5.80 -9.53
CA ALA A 228 21.03 5.95 -8.71
C ALA A 228 19.83 6.51 -9.51
N ILE A 229 20.05 7.50 -10.37
CA ILE A 229 19.03 8.02 -11.30
C ILE A 229 18.58 6.94 -12.28
N GLY A 230 19.51 6.15 -12.82
CA GLY A 230 19.20 5.03 -13.73
C GLY A 230 18.25 4.01 -13.09
N LEU A 231 18.57 3.55 -11.87
CA LEU A 231 17.71 2.63 -11.10
C LEU A 231 16.36 3.26 -10.76
N SER A 232 16.34 4.54 -10.40
CA SER A 232 15.10 5.28 -10.10
C SER A 232 14.19 5.40 -11.32
N LEU A 233 14.74 5.56 -12.52
CA LEU A 233 13.96 5.55 -13.77
C LEU A 233 13.32 4.18 -14.02
N VAL A 234 14.05 3.10 -13.77
CA VAL A 234 13.49 1.73 -13.86
C VAL A 234 12.38 1.53 -12.83
N ALA A 235 12.58 1.95 -11.59
CA ALA A 235 11.54 1.92 -10.56
C ALA A 235 10.28 2.67 -10.99
N LEU A 236 10.45 3.89 -11.52
CA LEU A 236 9.36 4.72 -12.02
C LEU A 236 8.60 4.03 -13.17
N LEU A 237 9.30 3.37 -14.08
CA LEU A 237 8.71 2.61 -15.18
C LEU A 237 7.85 1.44 -14.67
N ILE A 238 8.34 0.70 -13.67
CA ILE A 238 7.57 -0.37 -13.03
C ILE A 238 6.30 0.20 -12.38
N ILE A 239 6.42 1.30 -11.62
CA ILE A 239 5.30 1.94 -10.95
C ILE A 239 4.27 2.45 -11.97
N PHE A 240 4.70 3.11 -13.04
CA PHE A 240 3.78 3.55 -14.10
C PHE A 240 3.05 2.39 -14.76
N THR A 241 3.75 1.26 -14.96
CA THR A 241 3.13 0.05 -15.49
C THR A 241 2.03 -0.47 -14.56
N LEU A 242 2.28 -0.50 -13.25
CA LEU A 242 1.30 -0.88 -12.22
C LEU A 242 0.08 0.07 -12.23
N ILE A 243 0.30 1.40 -12.30
CA ILE A 243 -0.78 2.40 -12.35
C ILE A 243 -1.62 2.26 -13.63
N ILE A 244 -0.98 2.02 -14.78
CA ILE A 244 -1.69 1.82 -16.05
C ILE A 244 -2.55 0.55 -15.98
N PHE A 245 -1.99 -0.53 -15.45
CA PHE A 245 -2.69 -1.80 -15.28
C PHE A 245 -3.89 -1.67 -14.33
N GLU A 246 -3.73 -0.97 -13.22
CA GLU A 246 -4.79 -0.62 -12.28
C GLU A 246 -5.90 0.19 -12.95
N LYS A 247 -5.56 1.27 -13.67
CA LYS A 247 -6.53 2.11 -14.38
C LYS A 247 -7.31 1.35 -15.45
N PHE A 248 -6.62 0.45 -16.17
CA PHE A 248 -7.27 -0.39 -17.18
C PHE A 248 -8.26 -1.37 -16.56
N SER A 249 -7.88 -1.99 -15.44
CA SER A 249 -8.75 -2.91 -14.71
C SER A 249 -10.00 -2.21 -14.16
N ARG A 250 -9.85 -1.01 -13.58
CA ARG A 250 -11.01 -0.22 -13.08
C ARG A 250 -12.00 0.17 -14.17
N ARG A 251 -11.58 0.37 -15.42
CA ARG A 251 -12.48 0.68 -16.53
C ARG A 251 -13.47 -0.47 -16.81
N LYS A 252 -13.04 -1.70 -16.61
CA LYS A 252 -13.91 -2.89 -16.76
C LYS A 252 -14.93 -3.01 -15.62
N SER A 253 -14.63 -2.54 -14.42
CA SER A 253 -15.51 -2.63 -13.24
C SER A 253 -16.77 -1.77 -13.32
N LYS A 254 -16.75 -0.64 -14.05
CA LYS A 254 -17.91 0.27 -14.16
C LYS A 254 -19.15 -0.35 -14.83
N ARG A 255 -19.04 -1.55 -15.36
CA ARG A 255 -20.18 -2.28 -16.00
C ARG A 255 -21.04 -3.06 -15.00
N TRP A 256 -20.58 -3.22 -13.76
CA TRP A 256 -21.32 -3.93 -12.72
C TRP A 256 -22.06 -2.91 -11.86
N SER A 257 -23.39 -2.92 -11.95
CA SER A 257 -24.29 -2.00 -11.26
C SER A 257 -24.10 -2.09 -9.74
N GLU A 258 -23.87 -0.95 -9.09
CA GLU A 258 -23.95 -0.78 -7.65
C GLU A 258 -25.44 -0.83 -7.25
N ASN A 259 -25.97 -1.99 -6.99
CA ASN A 259 -27.19 -2.07 -6.18
C ASN A 259 -26.76 -2.04 -4.73
N PRO A 260 -27.29 -1.09 -3.91
CA PRO A 260 -27.06 -1.12 -2.48
C PRO A 260 -27.65 -2.44 -1.95
N ALA A 261 -26.75 -3.39 -1.68
CA ALA A 261 -27.17 -4.65 -1.11
C ALA A 261 -27.67 -4.38 0.32
N SER A 262 -28.85 -4.89 0.63
CA SER A 262 -29.32 -4.99 1.99
C SER A 262 -28.25 -5.69 2.84
N GLN A 263 -27.91 -5.10 3.97
CA GLN A 263 -26.81 -5.52 4.87
C GLN A 263 -26.98 -6.92 5.50
N ASP A 264 -28.04 -7.65 5.19
CA ASP A 264 -28.40 -8.95 5.81
C ASP A 264 -28.16 -10.17 4.92
N SER A 265 -27.03 -10.24 4.22
CA SER A 265 -26.66 -11.52 3.61
C SER A 265 -26.12 -12.46 4.68
N GLN A 266 -26.89 -13.49 5.02
CA GLN A 266 -26.39 -14.60 5.86
C GLN A 266 -25.23 -15.28 5.14
N GLY A 267 -24.04 -15.27 5.75
CA GLY A 267 -22.85 -15.96 5.23
C GLY A 267 -23.02 -17.49 5.23
N TRP A 268 -22.09 -18.22 4.57
CA TRP A 268 -22.01 -19.67 4.74
C TRP A 268 -21.55 -20.02 6.16
N GLU A 269 -22.39 -20.73 6.90
CA GLU A 269 -22.05 -21.18 8.24
C GLU A 269 -20.90 -22.20 8.18
N LEU A 270 -19.77 -21.85 8.80
CA LEU A 270 -18.63 -22.77 8.94
C LEU A 270 -18.70 -23.46 10.30
N LYS A 271 -18.70 -24.81 10.28
CA LYS A 271 -18.77 -25.63 11.49
C LYS A 271 -17.46 -26.36 11.78
N LYS A 272 -17.18 -26.56 13.07
CA LYS A 272 -16.07 -27.37 13.58
C LYS A 272 -14.72 -27.05 12.88
N THR A 273 -14.14 -28.03 12.21
CA THR A 273 -12.82 -27.95 11.56
C THR A 273 -12.70 -26.82 10.55
N ARG A 274 -13.75 -26.55 9.77
CA ARG A 274 -13.75 -25.45 8.77
C ARG A 274 -13.73 -24.08 9.45
N ALA A 275 -14.47 -23.93 10.57
CA ALA A 275 -14.42 -22.70 11.36
C ALA A 275 -13.05 -22.49 12.00
N LEU A 276 -12.46 -23.58 12.54
CA LEU A 276 -11.11 -23.51 13.11
C LEU A 276 -10.07 -23.10 12.07
N LEU A 277 -10.10 -23.72 10.88
CA LEU A 277 -9.20 -23.34 9.78
C LEU A 277 -9.38 -21.87 9.36
N ALA A 278 -10.62 -21.38 9.26
CA ALA A 278 -10.87 -19.97 8.94
C ALA A 278 -10.31 -19.02 10.01
N ILE A 279 -10.47 -19.36 11.29
CA ILE A 279 -9.90 -18.59 12.41
C ILE A 279 -8.37 -18.61 12.33
N THR A 280 -7.74 -19.76 12.15
CA THR A 280 -6.28 -19.89 12.09
C THR A 280 -5.69 -19.10 10.92
N ILE A 281 -6.28 -19.23 9.72
CA ILE A 281 -5.83 -18.47 8.54
C ILE A 281 -5.97 -16.96 8.76
N SER A 282 -7.09 -16.53 9.35
CA SER A 282 -7.32 -15.11 9.60
C SER A 282 -6.51 -14.54 10.77
N LEU A 283 -6.11 -15.37 11.72
CA LEU A 283 -5.36 -14.94 12.90
C LEU A 283 -3.84 -14.95 12.67
N PHE A 284 -3.37 -15.83 11.76
CA PHE A 284 -1.94 -15.98 11.47
C PHE A 284 -1.23 -14.66 11.11
N PRO A 285 -1.70 -13.83 10.16
CA PRO A 285 -0.98 -12.61 9.81
C PRO A 285 -0.92 -11.57 10.95
N PRO A 286 -2.00 -11.27 11.69
CA PRO A 286 -1.93 -10.38 12.84
C PRO A 286 -0.99 -10.87 13.95
N ILE A 287 -0.99 -12.18 14.23
CA ILE A 287 -0.07 -12.76 15.22
C ILE A 287 1.37 -12.65 14.74
N PHE A 288 1.65 -12.96 13.49
CA PHE A 288 2.99 -12.89 12.95
C PHE A 288 3.53 -11.46 12.94
N SER A 289 2.72 -10.49 12.49
CA SER A 289 3.17 -9.10 12.32
C SER A 289 3.22 -8.30 13.62
N PHE A 290 2.36 -8.60 14.58
CA PHE A 290 2.24 -7.83 15.82
C PHE A 290 2.45 -8.69 17.07
N GLY A 291 1.92 -9.91 17.08
CA GLY A 291 2.04 -10.81 18.23
C GLY A 291 3.49 -11.20 18.51
N ILE A 292 4.28 -11.54 17.46
CA ILE A 292 5.70 -11.88 17.63
C ILE A 292 6.52 -10.67 18.15
N PRO A 293 6.42 -9.45 17.57
CA PRO A 293 7.05 -8.27 18.17
C PRO A 293 6.62 -7.98 19.62
N CYS A 294 5.33 -8.10 19.93
CA CYS A 294 4.87 -7.92 21.31
C CYS A 294 5.47 -8.98 22.27
N PHE A 295 5.54 -10.22 21.83
CA PHE A 295 6.19 -11.29 22.60
C PHE A 295 7.68 -11.00 22.82
N TRP A 296 8.38 -10.53 21.79
CA TRP A 296 9.79 -10.12 21.90
C TRP A 296 9.98 -8.97 22.90
N VAL A 297 9.08 -7.98 22.89
CA VAL A 297 9.10 -6.87 23.89
C VAL A 297 8.97 -7.42 25.31
N VAL A 298 8.09 -8.40 25.53
CA VAL A 298 7.92 -9.03 26.87
C VAL A 298 9.19 -9.75 27.29
N LEU A 299 9.85 -10.47 26.38
CA LEU A 299 11.11 -11.17 26.68
C LEU A 299 12.26 -10.23 27.02
N ASN A 300 12.27 -9.02 26.41
CA ASN A 300 13.35 -8.05 26.57
C ASN A 300 12.95 -6.84 27.43
N ILE A 301 11.94 -7.00 28.31
CA ILE A 301 11.37 -5.88 29.07
C ILE A 301 12.42 -5.18 29.95
N ASP A 302 13.34 -5.93 30.55
CA ASP A 302 14.39 -5.38 31.40
C ASP A 302 15.41 -4.53 30.61
N GLN A 303 15.72 -4.94 29.38
CA GLN A 303 16.61 -4.19 28.50
C GLN A 303 15.91 -2.92 27.99
N ILE A 304 14.63 -3.03 27.65
CA ILE A 304 13.82 -1.90 27.19
C ILE A 304 13.69 -0.85 28.31
N GLN A 305 13.43 -1.28 29.54
CA GLN A 305 13.33 -0.37 30.69
C GLN A 305 14.63 0.41 30.92
N LYS A 306 15.79 -0.24 30.78
CA LYS A 306 17.10 0.40 30.88
C LYS A 306 17.37 1.38 29.74
N GLY A 307 16.81 1.13 28.55
CA GLY A 307 16.90 2.00 27.38
C GLY A 307 15.93 3.17 27.39
N LEU A 308 14.92 3.18 28.26
CA LEU A 308 13.95 4.28 28.38
C LEU A 308 14.65 5.51 28.98
N SER A 309 14.96 6.47 28.11
CA SER A 309 15.53 7.76 28.47
C SER A 309 14.55 8.90 28.21
N ILE A 310 14.75 10.03 28.89
CA ILE A 310 14.00 11.28 28.63
C ILE A 310 14.19 11.71 27.17
N GLU A 311 15.37 11.46 26.62
CA GLU A 311 15.68 11.75 25.22
C GLU A 311 14.80 10.94 24.26
N LEU A 312 14.66 9.63 24.50
CA LEU A 312 13.80 8.74 23.70
C LEU A 312 12.34 9.18 23.77
N LEU A 313 11.87 9.61 24.94
CA LEU A 313 10.52 10.14 25.12
C LEU A 313 10.31 11.44 24.33
N THR A 314 11.30 12.34 24.37
CA THR A 314 11.28 13.60 23.62
C THR A 314 11.27 13.34 22.10
N LEU A 315 12.10 12.42 21.60
CA LEU A 315 12.14 12.02 20.21
C LEU A 315 10.78 11.40 19.76
N SER A 316 10.20 10.54 20.61
CA SER A 316 8.90 9.93 20.36
C SER A 316 7.79 10.98 20.24
N ILE A 317 7.74 11.94 21.15
CA ILE A 317 6.77 13.05 21.11
C ILE A 317 6.97 13.89 19.85
N ARG A 318 8.20 14.20 19.46
CA ARG A 318 8.50 14.93 18.23
C ARG A 318 8.03 14.17 16.99
N THR A 319 8.29 12.86 16.91
CA THR A 319 7.85 12.01 15.81
C THR A 319 6.33 11.96 15.71
N ILE A 320 5.63 11.75 16.83
CA ILE A 320 4.17 11.72 16.88
C ILE A 320 3.60 13.09 16.48
N SER A 321 4.14 14.19 16.98
CA SER A 321 3.66 15.54 16.66
C SER A 321 3.84 15.87 15.18
N LEU A 322 4.99 15.52 14.59
CA LEU A 322 5.22 15.65 13.14
C LEU A 322 4.28 14.78 12.33
N GLY A 323 4.06 13.53 12.74
CA GLY A 323 3.12 12.64 12.10
C GLY A 323 1.68 13.16 12.11
N LEU A 324 1.23 13.64 13.26
CA LEU A 324 -0.11 14.25 13.40
C LEU A 324 -0.25 15.52 12.55
N LEU A 325 0.75 16.39 12.56
CA LEU A 325 0.76 17.61 11.76
C LEU A 325 0.69 17.27 10.26
N THR A 326 1.52 16.35 9.81
CA THR A 326 1.55 15.89 8.42
C THR A 326 0.22 15.26 8.01
N ALA A 327 -0.36 14.41 8.86
CA ALA A 327 -1.67 13.81 8.61
C ALA A 327 -2.79 14.85 8.49
N LEU A 328 -2.80 15.87 9.37
CA LEU A 328 -3.77 16.97 9.30
C LEU A 328 -3.63 17.77 8.01
N ILE A 329 -2.41 18.16 7.63
CA ILE A 329 -2.13 18.91 6.40
C ILE A 329 -2.56 18.09 5.18
N THR A 330 -2.21 16.82 5.13
CA THR A 330 -2.56 15.91 4.02
C THR A 330 -4.07 15.72 3.92
N MET A 331 -4.75 15.55 5.06
CA MET A 331 -6.22 15.45 5.11
C MET A 331 -6.88 16.72 4.59
N LEU A 332 -6.42 17.91 5.00
CA LEU A 332 -6.93 19.19 4.52
C LEU A 332 -6.77 19.35 3.02
N PHE A 333 -5.57 19.07 2.47
CA PHE A 333 -5.34 19.15 1.03
C PHE A 333 -6.17 18.14 0.26
N SER A 334 -6.31 16.90 0.76
CA SER A 334 -7.16 15.88 0.16
C SER A 334 -8.64 16.30 0.12
N LEU A 335 -9.16 16.90 1.20
CA LEU A 335 -10.51 17.45 1.25
C LEU A 335 -10.68 18.59 0.24
N ILE A 336 -9.75 19.54 0.17
CA ILE A 336 -9.79 20.66 -0.76
C ILE A 336 -9.83 20.16 -2.21
N ILE A 337 -8.93 19.25 -2.58
CA ILE A 337 -8.87 18.66 -3.93
C ILE A 337 -10.16 17.90 -4.25
N SER A 338 -10.68 17.13 -3.30
CA SER A 338 -11.93 16.37 -3.45
C SER A 338 -13.15 17.28 -3.63
N LEU A 339 -13.23 18.36 -2.85
CA LEU A 339 -14.30 19.36 -2.95
C LEU A 339 -14.24 20.15 -4.26
N ALA A 340 -13.02 20.49 -4.72
CA ALA A 340 -12.84 21.17 -6.00
C ALA A 340 -13.34 20.33 -7.20
N ARG A 341 -13.27 19.00 -7.11
CA ARG A 341 -13.69 18.08 -8.18
C ARG A 341 -15.21 17.90 -8.29
N ARG A 342 -15.96 18.07 -7.19
CA ARG A 342 -17.41 17.78 -7.16
C ARG A 342 -18.26 18.61 -8.14
N PRO A 343 -18.10 19.94 -8.23
CA PRO A 343 -18.99 20.77 -9.06
C PRO A 343 -18.60 20.81 -10.54
N ASN A 344 -17.39 20.43 -10.93
CA ASN A 344 -16.90 20.61 -12.29
C ASN A 344 -16.13 19.38 -12.80
N LYS A 345 -16.67 18.76 -13.86
CA LYS A 345 -16.01 17.66 -14.59
C LYS A 345 -14.96 18.16 -15.58
N SER A 346 -14.25 19.27 -15.29
CA SER A 346 -13.24 19.80 -16.21
C SER A 346 -12.08 18.82 -16.35
N LEU A 347 -11.61 18.65 -17.56
CA LEU A 347 -10.51 17.74 -17.91
C LEU A 347 -9.21 18.15 -17.19
N LEU A 348 -9.01 19.45 -17.00
CA LEU A 348 -7.86 20.04 -16.32
C LEU A 348 -7.82 19.68 -14.82
N LEU A 349 -8.96 19.74 -14.12
CA LEU A 349 -9.08 19.31 -12.74
C LEU A 349 -8.90 17.79 -12.57
N GLY A 350 -9.37 17.04 -13.56
CA GLY A 350 -9.12 15.59 -13.62
C GLY A 350 -7.63 15.28 -13.74
N LEU A 351 -6.89 16.05 -14.52
CA LEU A 351 -5.42 15.92 -14.64
C LEU A 351 -4.72 16.32 -13.32
N ILE A 352 -5.06 17.47 -12.75
CA ILE A 352 -4.49 17.96 -11.47
C ILE A 352 -4.67 16.92 -10.35
N THR A 353 -5.87 16.37 -10.19
CA THR A 353 -6.14 15.36 -9.17
C THR A 353 -5.44 14.03 -9.42
N ASN A 354 -5.29 13.64 -10.68
CA ASN A 354 -4.53 12.44 -11.04
C ASN A 354 -3.03 12.62 -10.78
N LEU A 355 -2.49 13.81 -11.09
CA LEU A 355 -1.08 14.15 -10.85
C LEU A 355 -0.75 14.22 -9.36
N ALA A 356 -1.63 14.81 -8.55
CA ALA A 356 -1.48 14.80 -7.09
C ALA A 356 -1.45 13.36 -6.51
N GLY A 357 -2.20 12.42 -7.12
CA GLY A 357 -2.18 11.01 -6.73
C GLY A 357 -0.91 10.24 -7.11
N ILE A 358 -0.17 10.70 -8.12
CA ILE A 358 1.10 10.08 -8.54
C ILE A 358 2.19 10.29 -7.47
N GLY A 359 2.12 11.37 -6.70
CA GLY A 359 3.08 11.65 -5.63
C GLY A 359 3.25 10.50 -4.63
N TYR A 360 2.19 9.77 -4.30
CA TYR A 360 2.28 8.60 -3.42
C TYR A 360 3.24 7.51 -3.95
N ALA A 361 3.21 7.29 -5.26
CA ALA A 361 4.01 6.24 -5.90
C ALA A 361 5.47 6.65 -6.17
N THR A 362 5.78 7.96 -6.15
CA THR A 362 7.10 8.49 -6.55
C THR A 362 7.90 9.10 -5.40
N VAL A 363 7.29 9.29 -4.23
CA VAL A 363 7.89 10.03 -3.10
C VAL A 363 9.24 9.46 -2.66
N SER A 364 9.36 8.15 -2.49
CA SER A 364 10.59 7.53 -2.00
C SER A 364 11.79 7.72 -2.94
N TYR A 365 11.56 7.70 -4.25
CA TYR A 365 12.64 7.80 -5.23
C TYR A 365 13.06 9.24 -5.50
N THR A 366 12.13 10.19 -5.47
CA THR A 366 12.43 11.60 -5.69
C THR A 366 13.17 12.23 -4.51
N HIS A 367 12.89 11.81 -3.28
CA HIS A 367 13.59 12.32 -2.10
C HIS A 367 15.01 11.78 -1.95
N LEU A 368 15.25 10.53 -2.38
CA LEU A 368 16.59 9.95 -2.35
C LEU A 368 17.52 10.54 -3.43
N THR A 369 16.97 11.04 -4.53
CA THR A 369 17.74 11.51 -5.69
C THR A 369 17.88 13.03 -5.81
N LEU A 370 17.16 13.82 -5.00
CA LEU A 370 17.35 15.27 -4.98
C LEU A 370 18.60 15.63 -4.18
N PRO A 371 19.57 16.36 -4.76
CA PRO A 371 20.72 16.84 -4.00
C PRO A 371 20.23 17.79 -2.91
N THR A 372 20.29 17.37 -1.66
CA THR A 372 20.31 18.29 -0.54
C THR A 372 21.63 19.04 -0.65
N LYS A 373 21.65 20.20 -1.32
CA LYS A 373 22.73 21.13 -1.19
C LYS A 373 22.79 21.51 0.28
N ALA A 374 23.78 20.94 0.99
CA ALA A 374 24.19 21.39 2.29
C ALA A 374 24.75 22.81 2.19
#